data_a031aed3dfe0646206bf84d1d9c08283
#
_entry.id   a031aed3dfe0646206bf84d1d9c08283
#
_cell.length_a   1.000
_cell.length_b   1.000
_cell.length_c   1.000
_cell.angle_alpha   90.00
_cell.angle_beta   90.00
_cell.angle_gamma   90.00
#
_symmetry.space_group_name_H-M   'P 1'
#
loop_
_entity.id
_entity.type
_entity.pdbx_description
1 polymer ?
#
loop_
_entity_poly.entity_id
_entity_poly.type
_entity_poly.pdbx_seq_one_letter_code
_entity_poly.pdbx_strand_id
1 'polypeptide(L)'
;NEIKDLSNSYFKSKKVAIDVINGPAVLALNNAGIDVVDAKLILEQARVIKSADELKCMKAAIEVAEIGVVKMRNELKAGMTEDELWSILHKTNIEHGGEWIECRILSSGERTNPWMQESSNKVIQSGEIVSFDTDMVGPYGYCADISRTFVEGNKFSEDQKKLYNMAVNQINHNYRIIKPGLSFKEFTEKSWILPEEYYGNRYSVMLHGIGMCDEWPAIRYPTDGGQRNGYFEKNMTITLESYIGKVGGKEGVKLEQQYLVGENGLELMSHHPLEDI
;
A
#
# COMPACT_ATOMS: atom_id res chain seq x y z
N ASN A 1 32.19 -16.84 -5.96
CA ASN A 1 33.46 -16.38 -6.56
C ASN A 1 33.24 -15.23 -7.55
N GLU A 2 32.23 -15.29 -8.46
CA GLU A 2 31.97 -14.25 -9.47
C GLU A 2 31.81 -12.83 -8.88
N ILE A 3 31.00 -12.66 -7.82
CA ILE A 3 30.85 -11.35 -7.16
C ILE A 3 32.19 -10.84 -6.60
N LYS A 4 32.99 -11.72 -6.02
CA LYS A 4 34.34 -11.37 -5.53
C LYS A 4 35.26 -10.94 -6.66
N ASP A 5 35.24 -11.66 -7.78
CA ASP A 5 36.06 -11.36 -8.94
C ASP A 5 35.65 -10.05 -9.62
N LEU A 6 34.33 -9.81 -9.74
CA LEU A 6 33.78 -8.52 -10.20
C LEU A 6 34.14 -7.38 -9.26
N SER A 7 33.98 -7.56 -7.95
CA SER A 7 34.31 -6.55 -6.94
C SER A 7 35.78 -6.15 -7.01
N ASN A 8 36.68 -7.13 -7.10
CA ASN A 8 38.11 -6.88 -7.21
C ASN A 8 38.52 -6.22 -8.54
N SER A 9 37.86 -6.60 -9.64
CA SER A 9 38.21 -6.16 -10.99
C SER A 9 37.70 -4.75 -11.30
N TYR A 10 36.49 -4.42 -10.83
CA TYR A 10 35.81 -3.19 -11.26
C TYR A 10 35.72 -2.12 -10.15
N PHE A 11 35.58 -2.50 -8.90
CA PHE A 11 35.20 -1.54 -7.86
C PHE A 11 36.31 -1.26 -6.82
N LYS A 12 37.37 -2.07 -6.76
CA LYS A 12 38.44 -1.96 -5.75
C LYS A 12 37.91 -1.82 -4.30
N SER A 13 36.68 -2.29 -4.07
CA SER A 13 35.98 -2.22 -2.79
C SER A 13 35.67 -3.62 -2.28
N LYS A 14 35.76 -3.81 -0.98
CA LYS A 14 35.30 -5.03 -0.33
C LYS A 14 33.83 -4.92 0.12
N LYS A 15 33.18 -3.77 -0.10
CA LYS A 15 31.78 -3.55 0.25
C LYS A 15 30.87 -3.73 -0.96
N VAL A 16 29.81 -4.48 -0.78
CA VAL A 16 28.73 -4.65 -1.78
C VAL A 16 27.41 -4.33 -1.11
N ALA A 17 26.70 -3.36 -1.66
CA ALA A 17 25.35 -3.00 -1.19
C ALA A 17 24.30 -3.89 -1.86
N ILE A 18 23.42 -4.49 -1.07
CA ILE A 18 22.38 -5.44 -1.53
C ILE A 18 21.08 -5.12 -0.79
N ASP A 19 19.97 -5.03 -1.49
CA ASP A 19 18.66 -4.77 -0.90
C ASP A 19 17.96 -6.03 -0.37
N VAL A 20 18.04 -7.14 -1.12
CA VAL A 20 17.43 -8.42 -0.73
C VAL A 20 18.42 -9.55 -0.92
N ILE A 21 18.71 -10.28 0.15
CA ILE A 21 19.60 -11.45 0.12
C ILE A 21 19.24 -12.42 1.25
N ASN A 22 19.35 -13.71 1.01
CA ASN A 22 19.15 -14.72 2.04
C ASN A 22 20.40 -14.92 2.93
N GLY A 23 20.18 -15.43 4.16
CA GLY A 23 21.25 -15.63 5.15
C GLY A 23 22.45 -16.47 4.65
N PRO A 24 22.26 -17.64 4.00
CA PRO A 24 23.38 -18.41 3.44
C PRO A 24 24.23 -17.62 2.44
N ALA A 25 23.63 -16.78 1.62
CA ALA A 25 24.38 -15.95 0.65
C ALA A 25 25.18 -14.85 1.36
N VAL A 26 24.65 -14.20 2.42
CA VAL A 26 25.40 -13.27 3.26
C VAL A 26 26.63 -13.94 3.86
N LEU A 27 26.46 -15.12 4.44
CA LEU A 27 27.59 -15.89 5.02
C LEU A 27 28.64 -16.24 3.97
N ALA A 28 28.21 -16.65 2.77
CA ALA A 28 29.12 -16.98 1.68
C ALA A 28 29.92 -15.76 1.20
N LEU A 29 29.31 -14.59 1.10
CA LEU A 29 29.97 -13.33 0.73
C LEU A 29 30.96 -12.89 1.81
N ASN A 30 30.57 -12.92 3.07
CA ASN A 30 31.44 -12.58 4.19
C ASN A 30 32.66 -13.52 4.26
N ASN A 31 32.46 -14.84 4.08
CA ASN A 31 33.56 -15.82 4.01
C ASN A 31 34.51 -15.58 2.81
N ALA A 32 33.98 -15.00 1.73
CA ALA A 32 34.78 -14.58 0.58
C ALA A 32 35.52 -13.24 0.79
N GLY A 33 35.34 -12.60 1.96
CA GLY A 33 35.96 -11.32 2.33
C GLY A 33 35.25 -10.11 1.76
N ILE A 34 33.95 -10.26 1.43
CA ILE A 34 33.06 -9.17 0.97
C ILE A 34 32.18 -8.75 2.16
N ASP A 35 32.20 -7.46 2.46
CA ASP A 35 31.36 -6.82 3.47
C ASP A 35 30.01 -6.44 2.83
N VAL A 36 28.92 -7.08 3.26
CA VAL A 36 27.57 -6.83 2.77
C VAL A 36 26.96 -5.69 3.58
N VAL A 37 26.46 -4.66 2.88
CA VAL A 37 25.74 -3.52 3.46
C VAL A 37 24.35 -3.42 2.87
N ASP A 38 23.40 -2.88 3.63
CA ASP A 38 22.02 -2.66 3.18
C ASP A 38 21.96 -1.58 2.10
N ALA A 39 21.34 -1.91 0.97
CA ALA A 39 21.11 -0.99 -0.14
C ALA A 39 19.66 -0.53 -0.26
N LYS A 40 18.74 -1.06 0.54
CA LYS A 40 17.29 -0.85 0.36
C LYS A 40 16.94 0.63 0.21
N LEU A 41 17.28 1.44 1.20
CA LEU A 41 16.94 2.87 1.17
C LEU A 41 17.60 3.61 -0.01
N ILE A 42 18.84 3.26 -0.35
CA ILE A 42 19.58 3.90 -1.46
C ILE A 42 18.90 3.61 -2.79
N LEU A 43 18.46 2.37 -3.01
CA LEU A 43 17.77 1.95 -4.23
C LEU A 43 16.35 2.53 -4.30
N GLU A 44 15.63 2.55 -3.19
CA GLU A 44 14.32 3.18 -3.12
C GLU A 44 14.39 4.69 -3.43
N GLN A 45 15.38 5.40 -2.89
CA GLN A 45 15.60 6.82 -3.20
C GLN A 45 16.02 7.05 -4.65
N ALA A 46 16.78 6.12 -5.25
CA ALA A 46 17.20 6.24 -6.64
C ALA A 46 16.02 6.14 -7.64
N ARG A 47 14.94 5.45 -7.27
CA ARG A 47 13.74 5.26 -8.11
C ARG A 47 12.50 6.02 -7.65
N VAL A 48 12.65 6.91 -6.65
CA VAL A 48 11.53 7.66 -6.08
C VAL A 48 10.85 8.59 -7.09
N ILE A 49 11.64 9.20 -8.00
CA ILE A 49 11.14 10.04 -9.09
C ILE A 49 10.91 9.17 -10.33
N LYS A 50 9.66 9.04 -10.70
CA LYS A 50 9.25 8.16 -11.80
C LYS A 50 9.44 8.83 -13.16
N SER A 51 9.98 8.10 -14.10
CA SER A 51 10.01 8.48 -15.51
C SER A 51 8.62 8.36 -16.15
N ALA A 52 8.46 8.95 -17.32
CA ALA A 52 7.21 8.86 -18.07
C ALA A 52 6.84 7.42 -18.47
N ASP A 53 7.83 6.55 -18.67
CA ASP A 53 7.58 5.15 -19.03
C ASP A 53 7.22 4.32 -17.81
N GLU A 54 7.85 4.55 -16.65
CA GLU A 54 7.43 3.95 -15.38
C GLU A 54 5.98 4.29 -15.03
N LEU A 55 5.57 5.55 -15.20
CA LEU A 55 4.19 5.97 -14.98
C LEU A 55 3.18 5.25 -15.90
N LYS A 56 3.57 4.90 -17.13
CA LYS A 56 2.71 4.08 -18.03
C LYS A 56 2.58 2.65 -17.50
N CYS A 57 3.69 2.05 -17.03
CA CYS A 57 3.67 0.72 -16.44
C CYS A 57 2.80 0.68 -15.18
N MET A 58 2.94 1.68 -14.30
CA MET A 58 2.12 1.80 -13.10
C MET A 58 0.63 1.96 -13.42
N LYS A 59 0.28 2.76 -14.44
CA LYS A 59 -1.12 2.88 -14.88
C LYS A 59 -1.67 1.55 -15.36
N ALA A 60 -0.90 0.78 -16.12
CA ALA A 60 -1.35 -0.56 -16.55
C ALA A 60 -1.57 -1.50 -15.36
N ALA A 61 -0.71 -1.48 -14.33
CA ALA A 61 -0.91 -2.25 -13.12
C ALA A 61 -2.18 -1.83 -12.36
N ILE A 62 -2.40 -0.53 -12.19
CA ILE A 62 -3.61 0.03 -11.56
C ILE A 62 -4.88 -0.38 -12.31
N GLU A 63 -4.88 -0.29 -13.64
CA GLU A 63 -6.03 -0.71 -14.46
C GLU A 63 -6.39 -2.18 -14.22
N VAL A 64 -5.42 -3.06 -14.10
CA VAL A 64 -5.66 -4.49 -13.79
C VAL A 64 -6.17 -4.67 -12.37
N ALA A 65 -5.62 -3.96 -11.39
CA ALA A 65 -6.12 -3.98 -10.01
C ALA A 65 -7.59 -3.54 -9.95
N GLU A 66 -7.93 -2.44 -10.62
CA GLU A 66 -9.30 -1.91 -10.68
C GLU A 66 -10.28 -2.88 -11.36
N ILE A 67 -9.86 -3.58 -12.42
CA ILE A 67 -10.68 -4.66 -13.01
C ILE A 67 -10.94 -5.75 -11.98
N GLY A 68 -9.93 -6.14 -11.19
CA GLY A 68 -10.07 -7.12 -10.12
C GLY A 68 -11.04 -6.64 -9.03
N VAL A 69 -10.89 -5.39 -8.59
CA VAL A 69 -11.76 -4.76 -7.58
C VAL A 69 -13.21 -4.70 -8.05
N VAL A 70 -13.46 -4.33 -9.31
CA VAL A 70 -14.81 -4.34 -9.90
C VAL A 70 -15.40 -5.75 -9.92
N LYS A 71 -14.62 -6.77 -10.30
CA LYS A 71 -15.07 -8.16 -10.27
C LYS A 71 -15.38 -8.61 -8.84
N MET A 72 -14.50 -8.33 -7.88
CA MET A 72 -14.73 -8.66 -6.47
C MET A 72 -16.01 -8.00 -5.96
N ARG A 73 -16.23 -6.73 -6.28
CA ARG A 73 -17.43 -5.98 -5.91
C ARG A 73 -18.72 -6.63 -6.46
N ASN A 74 -18.69 -7.05 -7.73
CA ASN A 74 -19.86 -7.63 -8.42
C ASN A 74 -20.16 -9.07 -7.96
N GLU A 75 -19.15 -9.84 -7.57
CA GLU A 75 -19.28 -11.23 -7.15
C GLU A 75 -19.50 -11.39 -5.64
N LEU A 76 -19.24 -10.33 -4.85
CA LEU A 76 -19.43 -10.33 -3.40
C LEU A 76 -20.87 -10.69 -3.04
N LYS A 77 -21.04 -11.78 -2.29
CA LYS A 77 -22.31 -12.24 -1.75
C LYS A 77 -22.14 -13.01 -0.45
N ALA A 78 -23.15 -12.98 0.39
CA ALA A 78 -23.21 -13.81 1.59
C ALA A 78 -23.11 -15.30 1.23
N GLY A 79 -22.41 -16.06 2.05
CA GLY A 79 -22.19 -17.49 1.86
C GLY A 79 -20.88 -17.84 1.17
N MET A 80 -20.21 -16.91 0.49
CA MET A 80 -18.85 -17.14 -0.01
C MET A 80 -17.81 -16.94 1.11
N THR A 81 -16.65 -17.55 0.96
CA THR A 81 -15.52 -17.35 1.88
C THR A 81 -14.69 -16.14 1.50
N GLU A 82 -13.92 -15.63 2.45
CA GLU A 82 -12.93 -14.57 2.18
C GLU A 82 -11.91 -15.02 1.12
N ASP A 83 -11.45 -16.28 1.19
CA ASP A 83 -10.52 -16.84 0.20
C ASP A 83 -11.11 -16.94 -1.20
N GLU A 84 -12.41 -17.29 -1.34
CA GLU A 84 -13.09 -17.29 -2.63
C GLU A 84 -13.14 -15.89 -3.22
N LEU A 85 -13.47 -14.87 -2.41
CA LEU A 85 -13.50 -13.48 -2.87
C LEU A 85 -12.10 -12.98 -3.26
N TRP A 86 -11.09 -13.26 -2.41
CA TRP A 86 -9.71 -12.86 -2.67
C TRP A 86 -9.12 -13.50 -3.93
N SER A 87 -9.49 -14.74 -4.22
CA SER A 87 -9.03 -15.46 -5.40
C SER A 87 -9.36 -14.77 -6.72
N ILE A 88 -10.41 -13.93 -6.75
CA ILE A 88 -10.84 -13.17 -7.93
C ILE A 88 -9.77 -12.16 -8.34
N LEU A 89 -9.13 -11.47 -7.37
CA LEU A 89 -8.05 -10.54 -7.65
C LEU A 89 -6.83 -11.26 -8.22
N HIS A 90 -6.39 -12.36 -7.60
CA HIS A 90 -5.29 -13.17 -8.10
C HIS A 90 -5.50 -13.66 -9.52
N LYS A 91 -6.68 -14.24 -9.77
CA LYS A 91 -7.05 -14.71 -11.11
C LYS A 91 -7.01 -13.57 -12.12
N THR A 92 -7.58 -12.42 -11.77
CA THR A 92 -7.60 -11.25 -12.65
C THR A 92 -6.20 -10.75 -12.95
N ASN A 93 -5.33 -10.66 -11.95
CA ASN A 93 -3.94 -10.24 -12.12
C ASN A 93 -3.21 -11.14 -13.13
N ILE A 94 -3.26 -12.45 -12.95
CA ILE A 94 -2.63 -13.42 -13.85
C ILE A 94 -3.23 -13.40 -15.25
N GLU A 95 -4.55 -13.31 -15.39
CA GLU A 95 -5.24 -13.24 -16.68
C GLU A 95 -4.82 -12.02 -17.53
N HIS A 96 -4.39 -10.93 -16.87
CA HIS A 96 -3.99 -9.68 -17.52
C HIS A 96 -2.47 -9.46 -17.56
N GLY A 97 -1.68 -10.51 -17.31
CA GLY A 97 -0.22 -10.48 -17.43
C GLY A 97 0.51 -9.88 -16.25
N GLY A 98 -0.15 -9.79 -15.10
CA GLY A 98 0.49 -9.44 -13.84
C GLY A 98 1.27 -10.62 -13.24
N GLU A 99 2.04 -10.35 -12.19
CA GLU A 99 2.98 -11.30 -11.64
C GLU A 99 2.46 -11.98 -10.37
N TRP A 100 2.31 -11.27 -9.27
CA TRP A 100 1.89 -11.83 -7.98
C TRP A 100 1.27 -10.76 -7.08
N ILE A 101 0.83 -11.16 -5.89
CA ILE A 101 0.28 -10.24 -4.87
C ILE A 101 1.06 -10.48 -3.58
N GLU A 102 1.58 -9.42 -2.97
CA GLU A 102 2.50 -9.54 -1.83
C GLU A 102 1.84 -10.15 -0.60
N CYS A 103 0.61 -9.78 -0.32
CA CYS A 103 -0.14 -10.21 0.85
C CYS A 103 -1.55 -10.68 0.46
N ARG A 104 -2.23 -11.40 1.36
CA ARG A 104 -3.64 -11.77 1.19
C ARG A 104 -4.56 -10.93 2.06
N ILE A 105 -4.31 -9.62 2.12
CA ILE A 105 -5.02 -8.74 3.04
C ILE A 105 -6.46 -8.54 2.60
N LEU A 106 -7.32 -9.36 3.13
CA LEU A 106 -8.77 -9.25 3.05
C LEU A 106 -9.40 -9.85 4.30
N SER A 107 -10.37 -9.15 4.86
CA SER A 107 -11.14 -9.65 5.99
C SER A 107 -12.56 -9.14 5.96
N SER A 108 -13.46 -9.82 6.68
CA SER A 108 -14.88 -9.48 6.74
C SER A 108 -15.42 -9.44 8.16
N GLY A 109 -16.44 -8.60 8.38
CA GLY A 109 -17.11 -8.44 9.67
C GLY A 109 -16.14 -8.08 10.79
N GLU A 110 -16.21 -8.78 11.92
CA GLU A 110 -15.36 -8.49 13.09
C GLU A 110 -13.86 -8.67 12.83
N ARG A 111 -13.47 -9.42 11.82
CA ARG A 111 -12.05 -9.57 11.45
C ARG A 111 -11.46 -8.33 10.77
N THR A 112 -12.29 -7.37 10.38
CA THR A 112 -11.79 -6.08 9.85
C THR A 112 -11.23 -5.17 10.94
N ASN A 113 -11.40 -5.53 12.22
CA ASN A 113 -10.91 -4.73 13.35
C ASN A 113 -10.31 -5.63 14.46
N PRO A 114 -8.99 -5.55 14.73
CA PRO A 114 -8.00 -4.66 14.09
C PRO A 114 -7.64 -5.09 12.67
N TRP A 115 -7.07 -4.15 11.91
CA TRP A 115 -6.59 -4.35 10.53
C TRP A 115 -5.43 -5.36 10.45
N MET A 116 -5.00 -5.71 9.24
CA MET A 116 -3.91 -6.65 8.90
C MET A 116 -4.29 -8.12 9.11
N GLN A 117 -5.51 -8.48 8.70
CA GLN A 117 -5.94 -9.88 8.66
C GLN A 117 -5.89 -10.40 7.22
N GLU A 118 -5.23 -11.53 7.03
CA GLU A 118 -5.27 -12.25 5.75
C GLU A 118 -6.61 -12.95 5.54
N SER A 119 -6.96 -13.17 4.27
CA SER A 119 -8.15 -13.94 3.88
C SER A 119 -8.11 -15.35 4.44
N SER A 120 -9.27 -15.89 4.73
CA SER A 120 -9.45 -17.19 5.36
C SER A 120 -10.69 -17.90 4.85
N ASN A 121 -10.95 -19.09 5.37
CA ASN A 121 -12.18 -19.85 5.12
C ASN A 121 -13.42 -19.30 5.87
N LYS A 122 -13.31 -18.12 6.52
CA LYS A 122 -14.48 -17.45 7.12
C LYS A 122 -15.52 -17.17 6.03
N VAL A 123 -16.76 -17.56 6.32
CA VAL A 123 -17.90 -17.28 5.45
C VAL A 123 -18.41 -15.88 5.70
N ILE A 124 -18.48 -15.06 4.65
CA ILE A 124 -18.99 -13.69 4.68
C ILE A 124 -20.50 -13.73 4.94
N GLN A 125 -20.97 -12.94 5.91
CA GLN A 125 -22.36 -12.84 6.29
C GLN A 125 -23.03 -11.62 5.67
N SER A 126 -24.37 -11.65 5.60
CA SER A 126 -25.12 -10.51 5.08
C SER A 126 -24.94 -9.25 5.94
N GLY A 127 -24.65 -8.13 5.28
CA GLY A 127 -24.45 -6.83 5.94
C GLY A 127 -23.08 -6.62 6.57
N GLU A 128 -22.16 -7.58 6.47
CA GLU A 128 -20.79 -7.40 6.95
C GLU A 128 -19.99 -6.45 6.05
N ILE A 129 -19.11 -5.68 6.67
CA ILE A 129 -18.01 -5.00 5.99
C ILE A 129 -17.05 -6.06 5.42
N VAL A 130 -16.53 -5.81 4.23
CA VAL A 130 -15.39 -6.49 3.63
C VAL A 130 -14.37 -5.44 3.25
N SER A 131 -13.23 -5.48 3.91
CA SER A 131 -12.09 -4.58 3.64
C SER A 131 -10.92 -5.38 3.07
N PHE A 132 -10.22 -4.81 2.10
CA PHE A 132 -9.04 -5.44 1.50
C PHE A 132 -8.03 -4.40 1.02
N ASP A 133 -6.80 -4.88 0.83
CA ASP A 133 -5.67 -4.14 0.30
C ASP A 133 -5.05 -4.91 -0.85
N THR A 134 -4.68 -4.24 -1.95
CA THR A 134 -4.31 -4.99 -3.14
C THR A 134 -2.86 -5.43 -3.17
N ASP A 135 -1.90 -4.64 -2.72
CA ASP A 135 -0.45 -4.97 -2.75
C ASP A 135 -0.05 -5.75 -4.02
N MET A 136 -0.62 -5.37 -5.16
CA MET A 136 -0.62 -6.18 -6.37
C MET A 136 0.52 -5.82 -7.31
N VAL A 137 1.47 -6.72 -7.51
CA VAL A 137 2.47 -6.59 -8.56
C VAL A 137 1.83 -6.98 -9.89
N GLY A 138 1.44 -5.97 -10.62
CA GLY A 138 0.73 -6.07 -11.89
C GLY A 138 1.65 -6.26 -13.10
N PRO A 139 1.15 -6.00 -14.32
CA PRO A 139 1.97 -6.04 -15.52
C PRO A 139 3.21 -5.14 -15.43
N TYR A 140 4.29 -5.60 -16.01
CA TYR A 140 5.61 -4.93 -16.05
C TYR A 140 6.32 -4.84 -14.68
N GLY A 141 5.85 -5.57 -13.66
CA GLY A 141 6.49 -5.61 -12.33
C GLY A 141 6.29 -4.34 -11.51
N TYR A 142 5.29 -3.52 -11.80
CA TYR A 142 4.92 -2.36 -11.00
C TYR A 142 3.75 -2.67 -10.09
N CYS A 143 3.78 -2.08 -8.89
CA CYS A 143 2.79 -2.28 -7.87
C CYS A 143 1.57 -1.37 -8.09
N ALA A 144 0.38 -1.93 -7.86
CA ALA A 144 -0.86 -1.21 -7.72
C ALA A 144 -1.40 -1.48 -6.32
N ASP A 145 -1.48 -0.42 -5.54
CA ASP A 145 -1.86 -0.50 -4.15
C ASP A 145 -3.04 0.43 -3.87
N ILE A 146 -4.18 -0.21 -3.70
CA ILE A 146 -5.46 0.44 -3.43
C ILE A 146 -6.27 -0.39 -2.45
N SER A 147 -6.72 0.23 -1.38
CA SER A 147 -7.63 -0.44 -0.46
C SER A 147 -9.07 0.01 -0.68
N ARG A 148 -9.98 -0.93 -0.60
CA ARG A 148 -11.42 -0.67 -0.65
C ARG A 148 -12.15 -1.40 0.48
N THR A 149 -13.25 -0.81 0.87
CA THR A 149 -14.18 -1.39 1.82
C THR A 149 -15.58 -1.41 1.22
N PHE A 150 -16.15 -2.59 1.14
CA PHE A 150 -17.53 -2.82 0.68
C PHE A 150 -18.40 -3.30 1.85
N VAL A 151 -19.70 -3.26 1.66
CA VAL A 151 -20.66 -3.95 2.53
C VAL A 151 -21.43 -4.96 1.69
N GLU A 152 -21.48 -6.20 2.17
CA GLU A 152 -22.30 -7.21 1.52
C GLU A 152 -23.77 -6.75 1.51
N GLY A 153 -24.44 -6.88 0.35
CA GLY A 153 -25.79 -6.35 0.13
C GLY A 153 -25.89 -4.86 -0.13
N ASN A 154 -24.79 -4.13 -0.23
CA ASN A 154 -24.70 -2.69 -0.59
C ASN A 154 -25.47 -1.73 0.32
N LYS A 155 -25.71 -2.12 1.57
CA LYS A 155 -26.46 -1.30 2.54
C LYS A 155 -25.66 -1.11 3.82
N PHE A 156 -24.96 0.00 3.91
CA PHE A 156 -24.22 0.40 5.10
C PHE A 156 -25.17 0.71 6.27
N SER A 157 -24.85 0.20 7.46
CA SER A 157 -25.43 0.67 8.71
C SER A 157 -24.91 2.06 9.07
N GLU A 158 -25.54 2.75 9.99
CA GLU A 158 -25.12 4.09 10.42
C GLU A 158 -23.71 4.09 11.05
N ASP A 159 -23.36 3.04 11.79
CA ASP A 159 -22.00 2.89 12.35
C ASP A 159 -20.97 2.66 11.26
N GLN A 160 -21.25 1.82 10.26
CA GLN A 160 -20.37 1.58 9.13
C GLN A 160 -20.19 2.85 8.29
N LYS A 161 -21.26 3.62 8.03
CA LYS A 161 -21.19 4.93 7.36
C LYS A 161 -20.29 5.91 8.11
N LYS A 162 -20.41 5.97 9.45
CA LYS A 162 -19.57 6.83 10.29
C LYS A 162 -18.10 6.52 10.11
N LEU A 163 -17.71 5.23 10.16
CA LEU A 163 -16.33 4.79 9.96
C LEU A 163 -15.84 5.14 8.55
N TYR A 164 -16.65 4.83 7.53
CA TYR A 164 -16.31 5.06 6.14
C TYR A 164 -16.12 6.55 5.83
N ASN A 165 -17.07 7.39 6.24
CA ASN A 165 -16.97 8.84 6.04
C ASN A 165 -15.75 9.44 6.75
N MET A 166 -15.37 8.91 7.92
CA MET A 166 -14.17 9.34 8.62
C MET A 166 -12.90 8.98 7.83
N ALA A 167 -12.85 7.78 7.26
CA ALA A 167 -11.73 7.35 6.41
C ALA A 167 -11.62 8.23 5.15
N VAL A 168 -12.74 8.51 4.48
CA VAL A 168 -12.79 9.44 3.33
C VAL A 168 -12.31 10.84 3.73
N ASN A 169 -12.74 11.33 4.89
CA ASN A 169 -12.33 12.66 5.37
C ASN A 169 -10.82 12.72 5.65
N GLN A 170 -10.21 11.68 6.20
CA GLN A 170 -8.77 11.59 6.43
C GLN A 170 -8.00 11.65 5.10
N ILE A 171 -8.37 10.81 4.12
CA ILE A 171 -7.74 10.82 2.79
C ILE A 171 -7.88 12.20 2.13
N ASN A 172 -9.09 12.76 2.10
CA ASN A 172 -9.36 14.04 1.48
C ASN A 172 -8.63 15.21 2.15
N HIS A 173 -8.47 15.18 3.47
CA HIS A 173 -7.68 16.19 4.18
C HIS A 173 -6.21 16.08 3.79
N ASN A 174 -5.63 14.91 3.86
CA ASN A 174 -4.23 14.65 3.56
C ASN A 174 -3.92 14.94 2.08
N TYR A 175 -4.82 14.58 1.16
CA TYR A 175 -4.74 14.91 -0.26
C TYR A 175 -4.56 16.41 -0.51
N ARG A 176 -5.35 17.26 0.16
CA ARG A 176 -5.39 18.72 -0.09
C ARG A 176 -4.14 19.46 0.35
N ILE A 177 -3.38 18.91 1.28
CA ILE A 177 -2.19 19.57 1.82
C ILE A 177 -0.91 19.22 1.08
N ILE A 178 -0.87 18.11 0.35
CA ILE A 178 0.33 17.66 -0.35
C ILE A 178 0.51 18.41 -1.67
N LYS A 179 1.71 18.98 -1.83
CA LYS A 179 2.17 19.61 -3.06
C LYS A 179 3.69 19.56 -3.14
N PRO A 180 4.29 19.71 -4.33
CA PRO A 180 5.74 19.79 -4.46
C PRO A 180 6.35 20.82 -3.52
N GLY A 181 7.44 20.44 -2.86
CA GLY A 181 8.17 21.30 -1.90
C GLY A 181 7.63 21.26 -0.47
N LEU A 182 6.48 20.65 -0.19
CA LEU A 182 6.06 20.40 1.19
C LEU A 182 6.99 19.38 1.83
N SER A 183 7.54 19.68 3.01
CA SER A 183 8.36 18.71 3.74
C SER A 183 7.50 17.62 4.39
N PHE A 184 8.07 16.42 4.54
CA PHE A 184 7.38 15.30 5.23
C PHE A 184 7.06 15.64 6.68
N LYS A 185 7.93 16.46 7.31
CA LYS A 185 7.68 16.98 8.65
C LYS A 185 6.43 17.86 8.70
N GLU A 186 6.33 18.83 7.80
CA GLU A 186 5.15 19.72 7.73
C GLU A 186 3.88 18.94 7.39
N PHE A 187 3.96 17.94 6.50
CA PHE A 187 2.84 17.04 6.24
C PHE A 187 2.39 16.34 7.53
N THR A 188 3.34 15.75 8.27
CA THR A 188 3.03 15.06 9.53
C THR A 188 2.36 15.99 10.55
N GLU A 189 2.82 17.25 10.65
CA GLU A 189 2.27 18.25 11.57
C GLU A 189 0.87 18.76 11.15
N LYS A 190 0.57 18.75 9.85
CA LYS A 190 -0.69 19.24 9.28
C LYS A 190 -1.68 18.13 8.92
N SER A 191 -1.29 16.87 9.02
CA SER A 191 -2.13 15.73 8.68
C SER A 191 -3.38 15.64 9.53
N TRP A 192 -4.36 14.87 9.06
CA TRP A 192 -5.60 14.62 9.79
C TRP A 192 -5.33 14.08 11.20
N ILE A 193 -5.92 14.72 12.20
CA ILE A 193 -5.85 14.27 13.59
C ILE A 193 -6.87 13.16 13.81
N LEU A 194 -6.38 11.93 13.95
CA LEU A 194 -7.23 10.77 14.24
C LEU A 194 -7.79 10.90 15.66
N PRO A 195 -9.11 10.76 15.88
CA PRO A 195 -9.69 10.79 17.22
C PRO A 195 -9.13 9.69 18.12
N GLU A 196 -8.98 10.00 19.41
CA GLU A 196 -8.31 9.14 20.39
C GLU A 196 -8.87 7.71 20.44
N GLU A 197 -10.19 7.56 20.32
CA GLU A 197 -10.87 6.25 20.34
C GLU A 197 -10.46 5.29 19.21
N TYR A 198 -9.89 5.81 18.12
CA TYR A 198 -9.39 5.03 16.97
C TYR A 198 -7.87 4.89 16.96
N TYR A 199 -7.18 5.71 17.77
CA TYR A 199 -5.73 5.84 17.71
C TYR A 199 -5.00 4.53 18.04
N GLY A 200 -5.55 3.71 18.93
CA GLY A 200 -4.94 2.44 19.32
C GLY A 200 -4.87 1.38 18.20
N ASN A 201 -5.80 1.43 17.26
CA ASN A 201 -5.87 0.50 16.12
C ASN A 201 -5.45 1.16 14.79
N ARG A 202 -4.89 2.38 14.82
CA ARG A 202 -4.47 3.08 13.59
C ARG A 202 -3.54 2.25 12.73
N TYR A 203 -3.56 2.48 11.44
CA TYR A 203 -2.59 1.89 10.54
C TYR A 203 -1.17 2.41 10.81
N SER A 204 -0.16 1.68 10.37
CA SER A 204 1.24 1.99 10.69
C SER A 204 1.75 3.26 10.03
N VAL A 205 1.21 3.62 8.86
CA VAL A 205 1.58 4.80 8.09
C VAL A 205 0.34 5.58 7.64
N MET A 206 0.51 6.85 7.33
CA MET A 206 -0.52 7.69 6.70
C MET A 206 -0.37 7.75 5.19
N LEU A 207 0.83 7.47 4.72
CA LEU A 207 1.19 7.34 3.31
C LEU A 207 2.54 6.63 3.17
N HIS A 208 2.75 6.01 2.01
CA HIS A 208 4.06 5.55 1.58
C HIS A 208 4.29 5.83 0.09
N GLY A 209 5.56 5.75 -0.33
CA GLY A 209 5.92 5.73 -1.74
C GLY A 209 5.55 4.40 -2.37
N ILE A 210 5.31 4.40 -3.66
CA ILE A 210 4.98 3.19 -4.39
C ILE A 210 5.65 3.16 -5.76
N GLY A 211 6.02 1.98 -6.22
CA GLY A 211 6.68 1.77 -7.50
C GLY A 211 6.72 0.30 -7.86
N MET A 212 7.87 -0.33 -7.69
CA MET A 212 8.03 -1.79 -7.88
C MET A 212 7.58 -2.58 -6.63
N CYS A 213 7.40 -1.90 -5.51
CA CYS A 213 6.88 -2.38 -4.23
C CYS A 213 6.48 -1.15 -3.42
N ASP A 214 6.12 -1.35 -2.15
CA ASP A 214 6.07 -0.28 -1.17
C ASP A 214 7.45 0.31 -0.97
N GLU A 215 7.57 1.60 -1.18
CA GLU A 215 8.86 2.29 -1.26
C GLU A 215 8.91 3.49 -0.31
N TRP A 216 10.11 4.06 -0.20
CA TRP A 216 10.30 5.36 0.45
C TRP A 216 9.53 6.48 -0.30
N PRO A 217 8.92 7.45 0.42
CA PRO A 217 8.88 7.62 1.87
C PRO A 217 7.80 6.78 2.55
N ALA A 218 8.01 6.43 3.83
CA ALA A 218 6.95 5.88 4.69
C ALA A 218 6.70 6.86 5.84
N ILE A 219 5.55 7.54 5.82
CA ILE A 219 5.24 8.62 6.77
C ILE A 219 4.20 8.14 7.79
N ARG A 220 4.66 8.05 9.03
CA ARG A 220 3.87 7.60 10.17
C ARG A 220 3.16 8.75 10.88
N TYR A 221 2.23 8.41 11.74
CA TYR A 221 1.55 9.37 12.61
C TYR A 221 2.54 10.14 13.50
N PRO A 222 2.18 11.38 13.96
CA PRO A 222 3.09 12.26 14.68
C PRO A 222 3.76 11.65 15.90
N THR A 223 3.06 10.75 16.60
CA THR A 223 3.55 10.09 17.83
C THR A 223 4.42 8.86 17.59
N ASP A 224 4.43 8.32 16.36
CA ASP A 224 5.07 7.01 16.09
C ASP A 224 6.53 7.12 15.67
N GLY A 225 7.05 8.34 15.59
CA GLY A 225 8.39 8.57 15.07
C GLY A 225 8.49 8.28 13.57
N GLY A 226 9.67 7.98 13.07
CA GLY A 226 9.90 7.59 11.67
C GLY A 226 10.51 8.69 10.81
N GLN A 227 10.53 8.44 9.50
CA GLN A 227 11.16 9.30 8.51
C GLN A 227 10.41 10.64 8.37
N ARG A 228 11.09 11.73 8.71
CA ARG A 228 10.55 13.10 8.55
C ARG A 228 11.42 13.99 7.69
N ASN A 229 12.56 13.45 7.22
CA ASN A 229 13.49 14.18 6.37
C ASN A 229 13.11 13.92 4.90
N GLY A 230 12.98 14.99 4.13
CA GLY A 230 12.65 14.96 2.73
C GLY A 230 11.46 15.85 2.41
N TYR A 231 11.16 15.91 1.13
CA TYR A 231 10.12 16.74 0.56
C TYR A 231 9.33 15.94 -0.48
N PHE A 232 8.08 16.30 -0.68
CA PHE A 232 7.33 15.82 -1.83
C PHE A 232 7.89 16.49 -3.08
N GLU A 233 8.26 15.68 -4.06
CA GLU A 233 8.82 16.16 -5.32
C GLU A 233 7.93 15.73 -6.48
N LYS A 234 7.91 16.52 -7.54
CA LYS A 234 7.20 16.17 -8.77
C LYS A 234 7.65 14.81 -9.29
N ASN A 235 6.71 14.04 -9.81
CA ASN A 235 6.87 12.67 -10.30
C ASN A 235 7.18 11.62 -9.21
N MET A 236 7.06 11.94 -7.93
CA MET A 236 6.87 10.91 -6.92
C MET A 236 5.51 10.25 -7.09
N THR A 237 5.42 8.97 -6.84
CA THR A 237 4.15 8.24 -6.71
C THR A 237 4.00 7.78 -5.27
N ILE A 238 2.84 8.02 -4.70
CA ILE A 238 2.53 7.73 -3.30
C ILE A 238 1.13 7.15 -3.16
N THR A 239 0.89 6.46 -2.08
CA THR A 239 -0.46 6.13 -1.61
C THR A 239 -0.85 7.06 -0.47
N LEU A 240 -2.14 7.29 -0.30
CA LEU A 240 -2.71 7.89 0.91
C LEU A 240 -3.64 6.89 1.55
N GLU A 241 -3.39 6.62 2.81
CA GLU A 241 -4.03 5.57 3.56
C GLU A 241 -4.89 6.06 4.72
N SER A 242 -5.96 5.34 4.99
CA SER A 242 -6.80 5.52 6.16
C SER A 242 -7.30 4.18 6.66
N TYR A 243 -7.12 3.93 7.93
CA TYR A 243 -7.82 2.88 8.64
C TYR A 243 -8.56 3.46 9.85
N ILE A 244 -9.85 3.20 9.93
CA ILE A 244 -10.72 3.64 11.01
C ILE A 244 -11.37 2.42 11.66
N GLY A 245 -10.86 2.04 12.82
CA GLY A 245 -11.39 0.95 13.65
C GLY A 245 -11.22 1.27 15.13
N LYS A 246 -12.32 1.32 15.87
CA LYS A 246 -12.29 1.65 17.30
C LYS A 246 -11.68 0.51 18.11
N VAL A 247 -10.87 0.80 19.11
CA VAL A 247 -10.38 -0.21 20.05
C VAL A 247 -11.58 -0.88 20.74
N GLY A 248 -11.67 -2.22 20.62
CA GLY A 248 -12.82 -3.00 21.09
C GLY A 248 -14.09 -2.81 20.26
N GLY A 249 -14.03 -2.09 19.14
CA GLY A 249 -15.15 -1.98 18.20
C GLY A 249 -15.33 -3.25 17.36
N LYS A 250 -16.46 -3.34 16.69
CA LYS A 250 -16.86 -4.54 15.96
C LYS A 250 -16.18 -4.64 14.59
N GLU A 251 -16.19 -3.57 13.83
CA GLU A 251 -15.71 -3.52 12.45
C GLU A 251 -14.80 -2.32 12.23
N GLY A 252 -14.01 -2.34 11.15
CA GLY A 252 -13.14 -1.26 10.72
C GLY A 252 -13.17 -1.06 9.21
N VAL A 253 -12.84 0.15 8.78
CA VAL A 253 -12.80 0.56 7.38
C VAL A 253 -11.37 0.87 6.98
N LYS A 254 -10.87 0.25 5.92
CA LYS A 254 -9.59 0.58 5.27
C LYS A 254 -9.86 1.15 3.89
N LEU A 255 -9.30 2.31 3.62
CA LEU A 255 -9.34 2.94 2.31
C LEU A 255 -7.94 3.42 1.94
N GLU A 256 -7.63 3.36 0.65
CA GLU A 256 -6.37 3.82 0.10
C GLU A 256 -6.52 4.22 -1.35
N GLN A 257 -5.78 5.22 -1.76
CA GLN A 257 -5.74 5.75 -3.10
C GLN A 257 -4.30 6.02 -3.52
N GLN A 258 -3.98 5.68 -4.77
CA GLN A 258 -2.66 5.91 -5.35
C GLN A 258 -2.63 7.23 -6.14
N TYR A 259 -1.57 8.02 -5.95
CA TYR A 259 -1.42 9.36 -6.52
C TYR A 259 -0.05 9.59 -7.14
N LEU A 260 -0.02 10.46 -8.13
CA LEU A 260 1.18 11.10 -8.65
C LEU A 260 1.31 12.49 -8.03
N VAL A 261 2.49 12.85 -7.57
CA VAL A 261 2.80 14.25 -7.21
C VAL A 261 3.01 15.05 -8.49
N GLY A 262 1.99 15.81 -8.90
CA GLY A 262 1.98 16.64 -10.08
C GLY A 262 2.61 18.03 -9.86
N GLU A 263 2.38 18.95 -10.80
CA GLU A 263 2.93 20.33 -10.72
C GLU A 263 2.36 21.14 -9.54
N ASN A 264 1.07 21.01 -9.27
CA ASN A 264 0.37 21.87 -8.32
C ASN A 264 -0.18 21.13 -7.10
N GLY A 265 -0.03 19.83 -7.04
CA GLY A 265 -0.57 18.96 -5.99
C GLY A 265 -0.65 17.52 -6.47
N LEU A 266 -1.48 16.73 -5.80
CA LEU A 266 -1.66 15.32 -6.15
C LEU A 266 -2.61 15.13 -7.34
N GLU A 267 -2.25 14.25 -8.24
CA GLU A 267 -3.06 13.77 -9.35
C GLU A 267 -3.46 12.31 -9.07
N LEU A 268 -4.75 12.02 -9.07
CA LEU A 268 -5.27 10.69 -8.80
C LEU A 268 -4.87 9.72 -9.91
N MET A 269 -4.30 8.58 -9.54
CA MET A 269 -3.94 7.51 -10.49
C MET A 269 -4.95 6.36 -10.46
N SER A 270 -5.51 6.03 -9.30
CA SER A 270 -6.54 5.00 -9.14
C SER A 270 -7.94 5.61 -9.29
N HIS A 271 -8.68 5.17 -10.30
CA HIS A 271 -9.96 5.80 -10.69
C HIS A 271 -11.21 5.04 -10.21
N HIS A 272 -11.05 3.80 -9.68
CA HIS A 272 -12.18 3.12 -9.06
C HIS A 272 -12.71 3.96 -7.89
N PRO A 273 -13.98 4.39 -7.92
CA PRO A 273 -14.50 5.35 -6.95
C PRO A 273 -14.54 4.77 -5.53
N LEU A 274 -14.46 5.65 -4.55
CA LEU A 274 -14.91 5.33 -3.19
C LEU A 274 -16.44 5.22 -3.20
N GLU A 275 -16.99 4.42 -2.27
CA GLU A 275 -18.45 4.25 -2.18
C GLU A 275 -19.14 5.59 -1.84
N ASP A 276 -20.22 5.88 -2.51
CA ASP A 276 -21.12 7.01 -2.18
C ASP A 276 -22.19 6.50 -1.20
N ILE A 277 -22.05 6.84 0.10
CA ILE A 277 -22.82 6.24 1.20
C ILE A 277 -23.53 7.28 2.08
#